data_512c5ce8e9b3691b46189251052ea65d
#
_entry.id   512c5ce8e9b3691b46189251052ea65d
#
_cell.length_a   1.000
_cell.length_b   1.000
_cell.length_c   1.000
_cell.angle_alpha   90.00
_cell.angle_beta   90.00
_cell.angle_gamma   90.00
#
_symmetry.space_group_name_H-M   'P 1'
#
loop_
_entity.id
_entity.type
_entity.pdbx_description
1 polymer ?
#
loop_
_entity_poly.entity_id
_entity_poly.type
_entity_poly.pdbx_seq_one_letter_code
_entity_poly.pdbx_strand_id
1 'polypeptide(L)'
;MQYNLDGVGGPSAGLMLALGTVDKLSEGTLLADEDAGGDPYRSYISGTGTIDANGKVGAIGGIKYKILATGRYGARYFLAPKENCDSIVKMQAQDPDLFNYYHAGQVRGTMVVVPVSTLDEAVKTVEAIKSGTPDDSLPRCGS
;
A
#
# COMPACT_ATOMS: atom_id res chain seq x y z
N MET A 1 7.01 10.68 16.92
CA MET A 1 6.34 9.67 17.76
C MET A 1 7.06 8.34 17.63
N GLN A 2 7.29 7.69 18.74
CA GLN A 2 7.84 6.34 18.71
C GLN A 2 6.70 5.35 18.75
N TYR A 3 6.77 4.35 17.88
CA TYR A 3 5.79 3.28 17.84
C TYR A 3 6.40 2.04 18.48
N ASN A 4 5.63 1.37 19.32
CA ASN A 4 6.02 0.07 19.82
C ASN A 4 5.68 -0.98 18.76
N LEU A 5 6.71 -1.47 18.06
CA LEU A 5 6.55 -2.43 16.98
C LEU A 5 6.79 -3.88 17.45
N ASP A 6 7.00 -4.09 18.74
CA ASP A 6 7.14 -5.44 19.29
C ASP A 6 5.86 -6.24 19.01
N GLY A 7 6.01 -7.40 18.45
CA GLY A 7 4.89 -8.27 18.12
C GLY A 7 4.12 -7.90 16.85
N VAL A 8 4.51 -6.82 16.18
CA VAL A 8 3.89 -6.42 14.89
C VAL A 8 4.57 -7.17 13.72
N GLY A 9 5.58 -7.91 14.01
CA GLY A 9 6.29 -8.66 12.99
C GLY A 9 5.42 -9.82 12.50
N GLY A 10 5.46 -10.10 11.36
CA GLY A 10 5.08 -11.25 10.61
C GLY A 10 5.66 -10.98 9.26
N PRO A 11 6.22 -11.97 8.59
CA PRO A 11 7.10 -11.70 7.47
C PRO A 11 6.54 -10.69 6.48
N SER A 12 5.33 -10.81 6.01
CA SER A 12 4.84 -9.90 4.98
C SER A 12 3.69 -9.01 5.41
N ALA A 13 3.15 -9.24 6.60
CA ALA A 13 2.03 -8.46 7.12
C ALA A 13 2.47 -7.29 8.00
N GLY A 14 3.76 -7.20 8.32
CA GLY A 14 4.27 -6.26 9.32
C GLY A 14 3.93 -4.82 9.01
N LEU A 15 4.11 -4.38 7.76
CA LEU A 15 3.82 -3.01 7.37
C LEU A 15 2.37 -2.64 7.64
N MET A 16 1.43 -3.45 7.17
CA MET A 16 0.01 -3.12 7.29
C MET A 16 -0.48 -3.24 8.72
N LEU A 17 0.08 -4.16 9.50
CA LEU A 17 -0.22 -4.25 10.93
C LEU A 17 0.30 -3.01 11.67
N ALA A 18 1.48 -2.54 11.33
CA ALA A 18 2.03 -1.32 11.91
C ALA A 18 1.18 -0.09 11.56
N LEU A 19 0.74 0.01 10.30
CA LEU A 19 -0.16 1.09 9.88
C LEU A 19 -1.49 1.03 10.63
N GLY A 20 -2.03 -0.17 10.86
CA GLY A 20 -3.23 -0.34 11.67
C GLY A 20 -3.04 0.13 13.11
N THR A 21 -1.85 -0.09 13.68
CA THR A 21 -1.51 0.40 15.02
C THR A 21 -1.47 1.92 15.04
N VAL A 22 -0.84 2.55 14.05
CA VAL A 22 -0.80 4.00 13.91
C VAL A 22 -2.21 4.56 13.75
N ASP A 23 -3.03 3.91 12.95
CA ASP A 23 -4.43 4.30 12.73
C ASP A 23 -5.20 4.32 14.06
N LYS A 24 -5.05 3.29 14.88
CA LYS A 24 -5.67 3.24 16.20
C LYS A 24 -5.23 4.40 17.09
N LEU A 25 -3.94 4.69 17.10
CA LEU A 25 -3.38 5.79 17.89
C LEU A 25 -3.86 7.15 17.40
N SER A 26 -4.29 7.23 16.13
CA SER A 26 -4.84 8.44 15.51
C SER A 26 -6.37 8.45 15.53
N GLU A 27 -6.98 7.68 16.42
CA GLU A 27 -8.44 7.58 16.58
C GLU A 27 -9.16 7.06 15.33
N GLY A 28 -8.46 6.21 14.56
CA GLY A 28 -9.05 5.58 13.40
C GLY A 28 -9.20 6.47 12.18
N THR A 29 -8.50 7.61 12.14
CA THR A 29 -8.66 8.56 11.03
C THR A 29 -7.67 8.36 9.89
N LEU A 30 -6.59 7.61 10.10
CA LEU A 30 -5.55 7.44 9.08
C LEU A 30 -6.02 6.56 7.90
N LEU A 31 -6.57 5.39 8.19
CA LEU A 31 -7.01 4.45 7.17
C LEU A 31 -8.49 4.56 6.82
N ALA A 32 -9.30 5.20 7.68
CA ALA A 32 -10.71 5.40 7.41
C ALA A 32 -10.91 6.40 6.29
N ASP A 33 -11.76 6.07 5.34
CA ASP A 33 -12.13 6.97 4.26
C ASP A 33 -13.57 7.44 4.47
N GLU A 34 -13.71 8.51 5.22
CA GLU A 34 -15.04 9.09 5.51
C GLU A 34 -15.57 9.91 4.34
N ASP A 35 -14.69 10.30 3.43
CA ASP A 35 -15.01 11.20 2.32
C ASP A 35 -14.91 10.52 0.96
N ALA A 36 -15.20 9.23 0.90
CA ALA A 36 -15.14 8.48 -0.35
C ALA A 36 -16.12 8.99 -1.43
N GLY A 37 -16.90 9.99 -1.11
CA GLY A 37 -17.83 10.58 -2.08
C GLY A 37 -18.87 9.58 -2.59
N GLY A 38 -19.23 8.60 -1.77
CA GLY A 38 -20.12 7.54 -2.18
C GLY A 38 -19.44 6.37 -2.87
N ASP A 39 -18.14 6.45 -3.13
CA ASP A 39 -17.37 5.36 -3.73
C ASP A 39 -16.45 4.76 -2.64
N PRO A 40 -16.85 3.64 -2.01
CA PRO A 40 -16.05 3.04 -0.95
C PRO A 40 -14.72 2.47 -1.42
N TYR A 41 -14.51 2.40 -2.73
CA TYR A 41 -13.28 1.84 -3.31
C TYR A 41 -12.30 2.90 -3.75
N ARG A 42 -12.68 4.16 -3.67
CA ARG A 42 -11.87 5.26 -4.18
C ARG A 42 -10.51 5.36 -3.51
N SER A 43 -10.46 5.09 -2.23
CA SER A 43 -9.24 5.22 -1.45
C SER A 43 -8.83 3.92 -0.77
N TYR A 44 -9.28 2.78 -1.29
CA TYR A 44 -8.86 1.51 -0.70
C TYR A 44 -7.36 1.36 -0.90
N ILE A 45 -6.65 1.28 0.21
CA ILE A 45 -5.19 1.19 0.26
C ILE A 45 -4.83 -0.16 0.84
N SER A 46 -4.03 -0.92 0.09
CA SER A 46 -3.45 -2.16 0.57
C SER A 46 -1.93 -2.05 0.52
N GLY A 47 -1.22 -3.05 0.94
CA GLY A 47 0.22 -3.06 0.88
C GLY A 47 0.81 -4.28 1.52
N THR A 48 2.13 -4.38 1.43
CA THR A 48 2.88 -5.48 2.00
C THR A 48 4.27 -5.01 2.37
N GLY A 49 4.92 -5.76 3.26
CA GLY A 49 6.30 -5.49 3.65
C GLY A 49 6.57 -6.02 5.04
N THR A 50 7.80 -6.41 5.28
CA THR A 50 8.25 -6.64 6.64
C THR A 50 8.49 -5.30 7.31
N ILE A 51 8.49 -5.29 8.62
CA ILE A 51 8.81 -4.09 9.40
C ILE A 51 9.76 -4.49 10.53
N ASP A 52 10.81 -3.72 10.74
CA ASP A 52 11.71 -3.95 11.87
C ASP A 52 11.41 -2.98 13.03
N ALA A 53 12.12 -3.13 14.13
CA ALA A 53 11.90 -2.32 15.32
C ALA A 53 12.17 -0.83 15.09
N ASN A 54 12.95 -0.51 14.05
CA ASN A 54 13.26 0.88 13.69
C ASN A 54 12.27 1.46 12.68
N GLY A 55 11.27 0.69 12.27
CA GLY A 55 10.29 1.12 11.27
C GLY A 55 10.76 0.97 9.84
N LYS A 56 11.82 0.19 9.59
CA LYS A 56 12.30 -0.05 8.24
C LYS A 56 11.46 -1.13 7.56
N VAL A 57 11.00 -0.83 6.34
CA VAL A 57 10.24 -1.75 5.52
C VAL A 57 11.19 -2.59 4.68
N GLY A 58 11.04 -3.90 4.75
CA GLY A 58 11.88 -4.83 4.00
C GLY A 58 11.13 -5.56 2.91
N ALA A 59 11.89 -6.08 1.95
CA ALA A 59 11.39 -6.83 0.81
C ALA A 59 10.65 -8.09 1.22
N ILE A 60 9.74 -8.53 0.38
CA ILE A 60 9.01 -9.79 0.56
C ILE A 60 9.13 -10.68 -0.66
N GLY A 61 8.84 -11.97 -0.47
CA GLY A 61 8.63 -12.90 -1.59
C GLY A 61 7.17 -12.94 -2.00
N GLY A 62 6.91 -13.40 -3.23
CA GLY A 62 5.53 -13.60 -3.68
C GLY A 62 4.72 -12.33 -3.90
N ILE A 63 5.38 -11.21 -4.15
CA ILE A 63 4.69 -9.93 -4.31
C ILE A 63 3.69 -9.94 -5.48
N LYS A 64 3.98 -10.70 -6.52
CA LYS A 64 3.08 -10.86 -7.65
C LYS A 64 1.69 -11.30 -7.23
N TYR A 65 1.63 -12.30 -6.36
CA TYR A 65 0.36 -12.87 -5.90
C TYR A 65 -0.40 -11.91 -5.01
N LYS A 66 0.32 -11.13 -4.22
CA LYS A 66 -0.29 -10.13 -3.35
C LYS A 66 -0.89 -8.99 -4.15
N ILE A 67 -0.19 -8.52 -5.17
CA ILE A 67 -0.70 -7.49 -6.08
C ILE A 67 -1.96 -7.98 -6.77
N LEU A 68 -1.93 -9.19 -7.34
CA LEU A 68 -3.07 -9.76 -8.03
C LEU A 68 -4.28 -9.89 -7.10
N ALA A 69 -4.08 -10.45 -5.91
CA ALA A 69 -5.16 -10.68 -4.96
C ALA A 69 -5.77 -9.36 -4.48
N THR A 70 -4.93 -8.39 -4.12
CA THR A 70 -5.41 -7.12 -3.58
C THR A 70 -6.15 -6.29 -4.63
N GLY A 71 -5.73 -6.36 -5.90
CA GLY A 71 -6.44 -5.71 -6.98
C GLY A 71 -7.84 -6.28 -7.17
N ARG A 72 -7.98 -7.59 -7.06
CA ARG A 72 -9.29 -8.25 -7.16
C ARG A 72 -10.23 -7.85 -6.04
N TYR A 73 -9.69 -7.52 -4.87
CA TYR A 73 -10.48 -6.99 -3.75
C TYR A 73 -10.75 -5.50 -3.85
N GLY A 74 -10.27 -4.84 -4.91
CA GLY A 74 -10.61 -3.45 -5.17
C GLY A 74 -9.58 -2.44 -4.71
N ALA A 75 -8.38 -2.85 -4.35
CA ALA A 75 -7.36 -1.91 -3.91
C ALA A 75 -6.88 -1.04 -5.06
N ARG A 76 -7.08 0.26 -4.94
CA ARG A 76 -6.62 1.24 -5.91
C ARG A 76 -5.16 1.62 -5.67
N TYR A 77 -4.72 1.57 -4.41
CA TYR A 77 -3.36 1.92 -4.01
C TYR A 77 -2.71 0.72 -3.32
N PHE A 78 -1.44 0.50 -3.64
CA PHE A 78 -0.68 -0.59 -3.04
C PHE A 78 0.68 -0.06 -2.59
N LEU A 79 0.94 -0.16 -1.29
CA LEU A 79 2.23 0.21 -0.72
C LEU A 79 3.16 -0.99 -0.82
N ALA A 80 4.27 -0.82 -1.53
CA ALA A 80 5.22 -1.90 -1.75
C ALA A 80 6.58 -1.55 -1.14
N PRO A 81 7.33 -2.55 -0.66
CA PRO A 81 8.69 -2.27 -0.24
C PRO A 81 9.51 -1.73 -1.41
N LYS A 82 10.24 -0.67 -1.18
CA LYS A 82 11.10 -0.08 -2.23
C LYS A 82 12.09 -1.11 -2.79
N GLU A 83 12.54 -2.03 -1.95
CA GLU A 83 13.45 -3.09 -2.37
C GLU A 83 12.83 -4.06 -3.39
N ASN A 84 11.51 -4.10 -3.51
CA ASN A 84 10.83 -4.92 -4.51
C ASN A 84 10.63 -4.20 -5.86
N CYS A 85 11.07 -2.94 -5.99
CA CYS A 85 10.78 -2.14 -7.18
C CYS A 85 11.29 -2.76 -8.48
N ASP A 86 12.47 -3.36 -8.48
CA ASP A 86 13.01 -3.97 -9.69
C ASP A 86 12.08 -5.06 -10.21
N SER A 87 11.59 -5.92 -9.32
CA SER A 87 10.63 -6.96 -9.68
C SER A 87 9.32 -6.37 -10.18
N ILE A 88 8.86 -5.31 -9.54
CA ILE A 88 7.59 -4.66 -9.88
C ILE A 88 7.67 -4.04 -11.29
N VAL A 89 8.76 -3.35 -11.60
CA VAL A 89 8.96 -2.76 -12.92
C VAL A 89 8.94 -3.84 -14.01
N LYS A 90 9.61 -4.97 -13.77
CA LYS A 90 9.60 -6.09 -14.70
C LYS A 90 8.18 -6.65 -14.89
N MET A 91 7.44 -6.82 -13.81
CA MET A 91 6.07 -7.32 -13.87
C MET A 91 5.15 -6.38 -14.64
N GLN A 92 5.32 -5.06 -14.44
CA GLN A 92 4.52 -4.07 -15.17
C GLN A 92 4.78 -4.11 -16.67
N ALA A 93 6.03 -4.35 -17.05
CA ALA A 93 6.40 -4.46 -18.46
C ALA A 93 5.89 -5.76 -19.10
N GLN A 94 5.91 -6.86 -18.35
CA GLN A 94 5.56 -8.17 -18.87
C GLN A 94 4.05 -8.46 -18.86
N ASP A 95 3.37 -7.98 -17.80
CA ASP A 95 1.95 -8.27 -17.59
C ASP A 95 1.28 -7.07 -16.91
N PRO A 96 0.98 -6.02 -17.68
CA PRO A 96 0.36 -4.82 -17.09
C PRO A 96 -1.01 -5.09 -16.48
N ASP A 97 -1.76 -6.08 -17.00
CA ASP A 97 -3.09 -6.41 -16.48
C ASP A 97 -3.04 -6.96 -15.05
N LEU A 98 -1.87 -7.43 -14.60
CA LEU A 98 -1.68 -7.89 -13.23
C LEU A 98 -2.01 -6.78 -12.21
N PHE A 99 -1.87 -5.53 -12.62
CA PHE A 99 -2.04 -4.36 -11.76
C PHE A 99 -3.45 -3.76 -11.83
N ASN A 100 -4.38 -4.42 -12.53
CA ASN A 100 -5.76 -3.96 -12.56
C ASN A 100 -6.40 -4.08 -11.18
N TYR A 101 -7.23 -3.10 -10.82
CA TYR A 101 -8.10 -3.25 -9.66
C TYR A 101 -9.56 -3.32 -10.12
N TYR A 102 -10.37 -4.01 -9.33
CA TYR A 102 -11.69 -4.45 -9.72
C TYR A 102 -12.76 -3.97 -8.73
N HIS A 103 -13.98 -3.84 -9.24
CA HIS A 103 -15.17 -3.69 -8.41
C HIS A 103 -16.27 -4.54 -9.05
N ALA A 104 -16.90 -5.38 -8.22
CA ALA A 104 -17.97 -6.27 -8.68
C ALA A 104 -17.55 -7.12 -9.90
N GLY A 105 -16.30 -7.57 -9.90
CA GLY A 105 -15.75 -8.42 -10.97
C GLY A 105 -15.36 -7.68 -12.24
N GLN A 106 -15.46 -6.36 -12.26
CA GLN A 106 -15.11 -5.56 -13.43
C GLN A 106 -13.88 -4.71 -13.18
N VAL A 107 -13.01 -4.58 -14.18
CA VAL A 107 -11.83 -3.72 -14.11
C VAL A 107 -12.27 -2.27 -13.99
N ARG A 108 -11.72 -1.58 -12.99
CA ARG A 108 -12.00 -0.15 -12.77
C ARG A 108 -10.83 0.74 -13.18
N GLY A 109 -9.64 0.19 -13.22
CA GLY A 109 -8.45 0.92 -13.60
C GLY A 109 -7.19 0.18 -13.22
N THR A 110 -6.07 0.89 -13.26
CA THR A 110 -4.76 0.35 -12.92
C THR A 110 -4.38 0.82 -11.52
N MET A 111 -3.96 -0.14 -10.70
CA MET A 111 -3.50 0.10 -9.33
C MET A 111 -2.27 1.01 -9.33
N VAL A 112 -2.26 1.94 -8.40
CA VAL A 112 -1.11 2.81 -8.15
C VAL A 112 -0.22 2.13 -7.12
N VAL A 113 0.99 1.76 -7.51
CA VAL A 113 1.96 1.12 -6.62
C VAL A 113 2.94 2.18 -6.13
N VAL A 114 2.98 2.40 -4.83
CA VAL A 114 3.84 3.42 -4.21
C VAL A 114 4.93 2.72 -3.40
N PRO A 115 6.21 2.91 -3.75
CA PRO A 115 7.31 2.31 -2.98
C PRO A 115 7.51 3.05 -1.66
N VAL A 116 7.72 2.29 -0.60
CA VAL A 116 8.02 2.84 0.73
C VAL A 116 9.21 2.11 1.34
N SER A 117 10.04 2.85 2.07
CA SER A 117 11.22 2.30 2.75
C SER A 117 11.07 2.30 4.26
N THR A 118 10.17 3.12 4.79
CA THR A 118 9.96 3.25 6.24
C THR A 118 8.49 3.37 6.56
N LEU A 119 8.14 3.10 7.80
CA LEU A 119 6.78 3.31 8.31
C LEU A 119 6.37 4.79 8.15
N ASP A 120 7.29 5.72 8.42
CA ASP A 120 7.00 7.16 8.25
C ASP A 120 6.62 7.49 6.82
N GLU A 121 7.35 6.95 5.84
CA GLU A 121 7.01 7.15 4.43
C GLU A 121 5.63 6.58 4.11
N ALA A 122 5.31 5.40 4.65
CA ALA A 122 4.01 4.78 4.44
C ALA A 122 2.88 5.65 5.03
N VAL A 123 3.07 6.17 6.25
CA VAL A 123 2.09 7.06 6.88
C VAL A 123 1.88 8.31 6.05
N LYS A 124 2.96 8.94 5.60
CA LYS A 124 2.88 10.14 4.77
C LYS A 124 2.18 9.87 3.44
N THR A 125 2.43 8.70 2.86
CA THR A 125 1.76 8.30 1.61
C THR A 125 0.26 8.16 1.83
N VAL A 126 -0.16 7.49 2.90
CA VAL A 126 -1.58 7.35 3.21
C VAL A 126 -2.22 8.71 3.44
N GLU A 127 -1.55 9.59 4.18
CA GLU A 127 -2.04 10.95 4.41
C GLU A 127 -2.18 11.73 3.11
N ALA A 128 -1.21 11.62 2.20
CA ALA A 128 -1.25 12.28 0.90
C ALA A 128 -2.41 11.77 0.05
N ILE A 129 -2.63 10.46 0.02
CA ILE A 129 -3.76 9.87 -0.70
C ILE A 129 -5.08 10.41 -0.16
N LYS A 130 -5.23 10.43 1.15
CA LYS A 130 -6.47 10.89 1.80
C LYS A 130 -6.70 12.38 1.61
N SER A 131 -5.65 13.18 1.51
CA SER A 131 -5.79 14.62 1.28
C SER A 131 -6.04 14.98 -0.18
N GLY A 132 -6.11 14.00 -1.07
CA GLY A 132 -6.43 14.23 -2.47
C GLY A 132 -5.24 14.55 -3.36
N THR A 133 -4.02 14.23 -2.92
CA THR A 133 -2.84 14.39 -3.76
C THR A 133 -3.04 13.63 -5.08
N PRO A 134 -2.78 14.26 -6.23
CA PRO A 134 -2.92 13.59 -7.52
C PRO A 134 -2.03 12.35 -7.60
N ASP A 135 -2.54 11.28 -8.20
CA ASP A 135 -1.81 10.02 -8.31
C ASP A 135 -0.45 10.19 -8.98
N ASP A 136 -0.37 11.09 -9.97
CA ASP A 136 0.88 11.35 -10.70
C ASP A 136 1.96 12.01 -9.82
N SER A 137 1.57 12.57 -8.69
CA SER A 137 2.51 13.20 -7.75
C SER A 137 3.06 12.22 -6.72
N LEU A 138 2.54 11.00 -6.68
CA LEU A 138 3.03 9.98 -5.75
C LEU A 138 4.27 9.30 -6.31
N PRO A 139 5.22 8.88 -5.45
CA PRO A 139 6.39 8.14 -5.91
C PRO A 139 6.00 6.85 -6.65
N ARG A 140 6.83 6.44 -7.57
CA ARG A 140 6.64 5.21 -8.34
C ARG A 140 7.92 4.40 -8.37
N CYS A 141 7.78 3.08 -8.56
CA CYS A 141 8.92 2.24 -8.87
C CYS A 141 9.45 2.60 -10.25
N GLY A 142 10.77 2.67 -10.38
CA GLY A 142 11.42 2.93 -11.67
C GLY A 142 11.55 4.40 -12.04
N SER A 143 11.18 5.30 -11.16
CA SER A 143 11.34 6.74 -11.43
C SER A 143 12.32 7.41 -10.48
#